data_f8dc95779b6149f5e3b4261db43f8974
#
_entry.id   f8dc95779b6149f5e3b4261db43f8974
#
_cell.length_a   1.000
_cell.length_b   1.000
_cell.length_c   1.000
_cell.angle_alpha   90.00
_cell.angle_beta   90.00
_cell.angle_gamma   90.00
#
_symmetry.space_group_name_H-M   'P 1'
#
loop_
_entity.id
_entity.type
_entity.pdbx_description
1 polymer ?
#
loop_
_entity_poly.entity_id
_entity_poly.type
_entity_poly.pdbx_seq_one_letter_code
_entity_poly.pdbx_strand_id
1 'polypeptide(L)'
;MKLSELMTGVTPEADYEGWVTNDDYVLAINLTPNMANTKIGDYGVVQMGIGGLDAQLNPIMVDKTYIRAGQSSQKTGSQRSFALSGDRYMGDEAQDYILSHAIKYGTGNGVVTDYVYFNILNGKGEKGKVSIIVNSDGSGNAGESSALDVEFKKIGANPVEYTYAADTP
;
A
#
# COMPACT_ATOMS: atom_id res chain seq x y z
N MET A 1 -13.53 5.65 3.46
CA MET A 1 -13.74 6.18 2.09
C MET A 1 -13.35 5.13 1.08
N LYS A 2 -14.20 4.87 0.10
CA LYS A 2 -13.91 3.95 -1.01
C LYS A 2 -13.08 4.64 -2.09
N LEU A 3 -12.33 3.85 -2.85
CA LEU A 3 -11.53 4.37 -3.96
C LEU A 3 -12.41 5.07 -5.02
N SER A 4 -13.58 4.52 -5.33
CA SER A 4 -14.54 5.13 -6.26
C SER A 4 -15.04 6.50 -5.78
N GLU A 5 -15.19 6.69 -4.47
CA GLU A 5 -15.59 7.99 -3.89
C GLU A 5 -14.46 9.02 -4.02
N LEU A 6 -13.22 8.62 -3.71
CA LEU A 6 -12.04 9.48 -3.87
C LEU A 6 -11.87 9.94 -5.31
N MET A 7 -12.10 9.04 -6.26
CA MET A 7 -11.90 9.32 -7.69
C MET A 7 -13.09 10.00 -8.37
N THR A 8 -14.16 10.30 -7.62
CA THR A 8 -15.32 11.00 -8.16
C THR A 8 -14.93 12.39 -8.68
N GLY A 9 -15.12 12.62 -9.98
CA GLY A 9 -14.76 13.89 -10.63
C GLY A 9 -13.26 14.04 -10.93
N VAL A 10 -12.44 13.03 -10.63
CA VAL A 10 -11.01 13.00 -10.97
C VAL A 10 -10.82 12.22 -12.26
N THR A 11 -10.20 12.87 -13.25
CA THR A 11 -9.81 12.24 -14.52
C THR A 11 -8.29 12.30 -14.63
N PRO A 12 -7.59 11.16 -14.43
CA PRO A 12 -6.14 11.13 -14.59
C PRO A 12 -5.73 11.45 -16.03
N GLU A 13 -4.65 12.20 -16.17
CA GLU A 13 -4.05 12.55 -17.46
C GLU A 13 -2.86 11.62 -17.73
N ALA A 14 -3.02 10.66 -18.64
CA ALA A 14 -2.04 9.59 -18.87
C ALA A 14 -0.62 10.10 -19.22
N ASP A 15 -0.53 11.28 -19.81
CA ASP A 15 0.72 11.91 -20.23
C ASP A 15 1.09 13.10 -19.34
N TYR A 16 0.62 13.10 -18.10
CA TYR A 16 0.94 14.16 -17.13
C TYR A 16 2.45 14.36 -17.01
N GLU A 17 2.89 15.61 -17.12
CA GLU A 17 4.26 16.05 -16.89
C GLU A 17 4.29 17.10 -15.79
N GLY A 18 5.07 16.87 -14.77
CA GLY A 18 5.23 17.82 -13.66
C GLY A 18 5.76 17.18 -12.39
N TRP A 19 5.97 18.01 -11.39
CA TRP A 19 6.37 17.57 -10.06
C TRP A 19 5.20 16.85 -9.37
N VAL A 20 5.51 15.81 -8.64
CA VAL A 20 4.55 15.05 -7.82
C VAL A 20 4.92 15.15 -6.36
N THR A 21 3.90 15.11 -5.50
CA THR A 21 4.06 15.02 -4.05
C THR A 21 3.62 13.66 -3.57
N ASN A 22 3.90 13.34 -2.31
CA ASN A 22 3.45 12.07 -1.74
C ASN A 22 1.92 12.00 -1.62
N ASP A 23 1.25 13.13 -1.52
CA ASP A 23 -0.21 13.22 -1.49
C ASP A 23 -0.87 12.85 -2.83
N ASP A 24 -0.12 12.85 -3.92
CA ASP A 24 -0.61 12.46 -5.24
C ASP A 24 -0.67 10.92 -5.40
N TYR A 25 -0.13 10.17 -4.45
CA TYR A 25 -0.18 8.72 -4.47
C TYR A 25 -1.32 8.18 -3.62
N VAL A 26 -2.02 7.22 -4.17
CA VAL A 26 -3.15 6.56 -3.52
C VAL A 26 -2.79 5.11 -3.25
N LEU A 27 -2.92 4.71 -1.98
CA LEU A 27 -2.88 3.31 -1.56
C LEU A 27 -4.27 2.91 -1.12
N ALA A 28 -4.85 1.91 -1.75
CA ALA A 28 -6.13 1.34 -1.35
C ALA A 28 -6.03 -0.17 -1.21
N ILE A 29 -6.74 -0.72 -0.24
CA ILE A 29 -6.72 -2.15 0.10
C ILE A 29 -8.12 -2.74 0.07
N ASN A 30 -8.20 -4.02 -0.26
CA ASN A 30 -9.44 -4.78 -0.19
C ASN A 30 -9.81 -5.06 1.27
N LEU A 31 -10.91 -4.51 1.74
CA LEU A 31 -11.40 -4.71 3.12
C LEU A 31 -12.18 -6.02 3.29
N THR A 32 -12.49 -6.71 2.18
CA THR A 32 -13.24 -7.96 2.15
C THR A 32 -12.56 -9.03 1.29
N PRO A 33 -11.31 -9.42 1.61
CA PRO A 33 -10.51 -10.30 0.75
C PRO A 33 -11.12 -11.70 0.54
N ASN A 34 -12.04 -12.11 1.42
CA ASN A 34 -12.73 -13.40 1.34
C ASN A 34 -14.01 -13.36 0.49
N MET A 35 -14.43 -12.19 0.04
CA MET A 35 -15.59 -12.06 -0.85
C MET A 35 -15.17 -12.18 -2.31
N ALA A 36 -15.86 -13.06 -3.05
CA ALA A 36 -15.67 -13.16 -4.48
C ALA A 36 -16.18 -11.88 -5.18
N ASN A 37 -15.44 -11.42 -6.20
CA ASN A 37 -15.81 -10.29 -7.05
C ASN A 37 -15.84 -8.90 -6.37
N THR A 38 -15.02 -8.67 -5.33
CA THR A 38 -14.82 -7.30 -4.83
C THR A 38 -14.17 -6.45 -5.93
N LYS A 39 -14.83 -5.38 -6.31
CA LYS A 39 -14.30 -4.45 -7.32
C LYS A 39 -13.22 -3.55 -6.70
N ILE A 40 -12.24 -3.16 -7.51
CA ILE A 40 -11.18 -2.25 -7.05
C ILE A 40 -11.76 -0.91 -6.56
N GLY A 41 -12.82 -0.42 -7.18
CA GLY A 41 -13.53 0.79 -6.72
C GLY A 41 -14.08 0.71 -5.29
N ASP A 42 -14.31 -0.49 -4.76
CA ASP A 42 -14.78 -0.73 -3.39
C ASP A 42 -13.66 -0.84 -2.36
N TYR A 43 -12.39 -0.78 -2.78
CA TYR A 43 -11.26 -0.83 -1.86
C TYR A 43 -11.24 0.39 -0.94
N GLY A 44 -10.88 0.17 0.31
CA GLY A 44 -10.71 1.25 1.29
C GLY A 44 -9.42 2.01 1.07
N VAL A 45 -9.51 3.32 0.93
CA VAL A 45 -8.34 4.19 0.78
C VAL A 45 -7.66 4.37 2.14
N VAL A 46 -6.36 4.14 2.19
CA VAL A 46 -5.53 4.28 3.39
C VAL A 46 -4.99 5.70 3.43
N GLN A 47 -5.72 6.60 4.08
CA GLN A 47 -5.35 8.02 4.12
C GLN A 47 -5.68 8.71 5.45
N MET A 48 -6.84 8.44 6.05
CA MET A 48 -7.28 9.17 7.23
C MET A 48 -6.34 8.93 8.41
N GLY A 49 -5.80 10.01 8.95
CA GLY A 49 -4.84 9.96 10.06
C GLY A 49 -3.42 9.48 9.68
N ILE A 50 -3.20 9.08 8.42
CA ILE A 50 -1.88 8.64 7.95
C ILE A 50 -1.03 9.87 7.62
N GLY A 51 0.02 10.08 8.39
CA GLY A 51 0.96 11.18 8.21
C GLY A 51 2.20 10.83 7.36
N GLY A 52 2.48 9.54 7.22
CA GLY A 52 3.60 9.06 6.42
C GLY A 52 3.29 7.75 5.70
N LEU A 53 3.63 7.70 4.43
CA LEU A 53 3.60 6.51 3.59
C LEU A 53 4.94 6.40 2.87
N ASP A 54 5.69 5.35 3.17
CA ASP A 54 6.96 5.06 2.51
C ASP A 54 6.83 3.78 1.68
N ALA A 55 6.86 3.95 0.36
CA ALA A 55 6.74 2.86 -0.61
C ALA A 55 8.14 2.40 -1.03
N GLN A 56 8.56 1.23 -0.55
CA GLN A 56 9.90 0.69 -0.74
C GLN A 56 9.87 -0.53 -1.66
N LEU A 57 10.93 -0.68 -2.46
CA LEU A 57 11.12 -1.84 -3.35
C LEU A 57 12.05 -2.89 -2.76
N ASN A 58 12.91 -2.55 -1.81
CA ASN A 58 13.84 -3.42 -1.11
C ASN A 58 14.55 -4.40 -2.06
N PRO A 59 15.39 -3.93 -2.99
CA PRO A 59 16.03 -4.77 -3.98
C PRO A 59 16.94 -5.79 -3.31
N ILE A 60 16.92 -7.02 -3.83
CA ILE A 60 17.80 -8.10 -3.39
C ILE A 60 18.97 -8.18 -4.37
N MET A 61 20.18 -7.98 -3.86
CA MET A 61 21.40 -7.93 -4.66
C MET A 61 22.32 -9.10 -4.32
N VAL A 62 23.04 -9.59 -5.32
CA VAL A 62 24.14 -10.54 -5.16
C VAL A 62 25.40 -9.92 -5.76
N ASP A 63 26.42 -9.75 -4.92
CA ASP A 63 27.71 -9.20 -5.32
C ASP A 63 28.74 -10.32 -5.48
N LYS A 64 29.44 -10.31 -6.60
CA LYS A 64 30.52 -11.26 -6.90
C LYS A 64 31.72 -10.53 -7.49
N THR A 65 32.92 -11.03 -7.19
CA THR A 65 34.16 -10.55 -7.77
C THR A 65 34.69 -11.60 -8.75
N TYR A 66 34.88 -11.16 -9.98
CA TYR A 66 35.40 -12.04 -11.05
C TYR A 66 36.84 -11.70 -11.40
N ILE A 67 37.61 -12.74 -11.80
CA ILE A 67 38.98 -12.54 -12.26
C ILE A 67 38.98 -11.61 -13.47
N ARG A 68 39.79 -10.58 -13.43
CA ARG A 68 39.99 -9.54 -14.47
C ARG A 68 38.78 -8.66 -14.78
N ALA A 69 37.61 -9.00 -14.29
CA ALA A 69 36.39 -8.17 -14.49
C ALA A 69 36.01 -7.33 -13.27
N GLY A 70 36.63 -7.61 -12.10
CA GLY A 70 36.35 -6.89 -10.88
C GLY A 70 35.01 -7.27 -10.26
N GLN A 71 34.47 -6.37 -9.46
CA GLN A 71 33.21 -6.59 -8.74
C GLN A 71 32.00 -6.40 -9.67
N SER A 72 31.03 -7.29 -9.55
CA SER A 72 29.76 -7.27 -10.28
C SER A 72 28.59 -7.45 -9.33
N SER A 73 27.58 -6.59 -9.45
CA SER A 73 26.34 -6.65 -8.67
C SER A 73 25.18 -7.05 -9.56
N GLN A 74 24.46 -8.08 -9.16
CA GLN A 74 23.26 -8.56 -9.86
C GLN A 74 22.03 -8.41 -8.97
N LYS A 75 20.98 -7.81 -9.50
CA LYS A 75 19.69 -7.76 -8.84
C LYS A 75 18.95 -9.06 -9.07
N THR A 76 18.61 -9.78 -8.00
CA THR A 76 17.92 -11.08 -8.06
C THR A 76 16.43 -11.00 -7.71
N GLY A 77 15.99 -9.90 -7.13
CA GLY A 77 14.58 -9.73 -6.77
C GLY A 77 14.27 -8.38 -6.15
N SER A 78 13.01 -8.20 -5.80
CA SER A 78 12.51 -7.04 -5.07
C SER A 78 11.44 -7.48 -4.08
N GLN A 79 11.42 -6.86 -2.90
CA GLN A 79 10.40 -7.06 -1.89
C GLN A 79 9.63 -5.76 -1.69
N ARG A 80 8.51 -5.62 -2.39
CA ARG A 80 7.64 -4.45 -2.24
C ARG A 80 7.13 -4.36 -0.82
N SER A 81 7.28 -3.21 -0.20
CA SER A 81 6.71 -2.92 1.12
C SER A 81 6.21 -1.48 1.19
N PHE A 82 5.24 -1.26 2.08
CA PHE A 82 4.72 0.06 2.41
C PHE A 82 4.81 0.20 3.93
N ALA A 83 5.51 1.22 4.38
CA ALA A 83 5.55 1.58 5.79
C ALA A 83 4.60 2.76 6.03
N LEU A 84 3.66 2.57 6.94
CA LEU A 84 2.62 3.54 7.28
C LEU A 84 2.81 4.01 8.71
N SER A 85 2.80 5.30 8.90
CA SER A 85 2.80 5.93 10.21
C SER A 85 1.75 7.02 10.30
N GLY A 86 1.16 7.20 11.45
CA GLY A 86 0.13 8.21 11.62
C GLY A 86 -0.55 8.12 12.97
N ASP A 87 -1.70 8.76 13.06
CA ASP A 87 -2.52 8.83 14.25
C ASP A 87 -3.78 7.98 14.09
N ARG A 88 -4.20 7.38 15.20
CA ARG A 88 -5.42 6.57 15.23
C ARG A 88 -6.66 7.45 15.06
N TYR A 89 -7.43 7.16 14.03
CA TYR A 89 -8.76 7.74 13.80
C TYR A 89 -9.80 6.62 13.79
N MET A 90 -10.67 6.59 14.78
CA MET A 90 -11.75 5.59 14.87
C MET A 90 -12.89 5.96 13.93
N GLY A 91 -13.44 4.97 13.23
CA GLY A 91 -14.50 5.14 12.25
C GLY A 91 -14.02 5.21 10.80
N ASP A 92 -12.70 5.27 10.56
CA ASP A 92 -12.17 5.07 9.22
C ASP A 92 -12.13 3.57 8.89
N GLU A 93 -12.80 3.18 7.82
CA GLU A 93 -12.97 1.77 7.43
C GLU A 93 -11.63 1.04 7.22
N ALA A 94 -10.67 1.72 6.58
CA ALA A 94 -9.36 1.13 6.30
C ALA A 94 -8.54 0.95 7.59
N GLN A 95 -8.48 1.97 8.45
CA GLN A 95 -7.79 1.85 9.73
C GLN A 95 -8.45 0.81 10.64
N ASP A 96 -9.79 0.81 10.72
CA ASP A 96 -10.53 -0.14 11.55
C ASP A 96 -10.31 -1.58 11.10
N TYR A 97 -10.22 -1.82 9.79
CA TYR A 97 -9.87 -3.13 9.24
C TYR A 97 -8.42 -3.53 9.60
N ILE A 98 -7.44 -2.66 9.34
CA ILE A 98 -6.02 -2.91 9.60
C ILE A 98 -5.78 -3.21 11.07
N LEU A 99 -6.41 -2.44 11.97
CA LEU A 99 -6.25 -2.56 13.42
C LEU A 99 -7.26 -3.50 14.07
N SER A 100 -8.02 -4.27 13.28
CA SER A 100 -8.93 -5.27 13.81
C SER A 100 -8.16 -6.37 14.55
N HIS A 101 -8.81 -7.01 15.52
CA HIS A 101 -8.21 -8.09 16.30
C HIS A 101 -7.72 -9.24 15.41
N ALA A 102 -8.49 -9.59 14.39
CA ALA A 102 -8.15 -10.66 13.44
C ALA A 102 -6.86 -10.36 12.65
N ILE A 103 -6.62 -9.10 12.29
CA ILE A 103 -5.40 -8.69 11.59
C ILE A 103 -4.23 -8.53 12.56
N LYS A 104 -4.43 -7.92 13.72
CA LYS A 104 -3.35 -7.72 14.69
C LYS A 104 -2.71 -9.02 15.17
N TYR A 105 -3.50 -10.05 15.37
CA TYR A 105 -3.06 -11.35 15.88
C TYR A 105 -3.16 -12.48 14.83
N GLY A 106 -3.62 -12.18 13.65
CA GLY A 106 -3.76 -13.14 12.56
C GLY A 106 -2.41 -13.56 11.98
N THR A 107 -2.43 -14.69 11.30
CA THR A 107 -1.27 -15.27 10.63
C THR A 107 -1.65 -15.84 9.26
N GLY A 108 -0.65 -16.07 8.41
CA GLY A 108 -0.85 -16.70 7.11
C GLY A 108 -1.82 -15.92 6.22
N ASN A 109 -2.76 -16.62 5.60
CA ASN A 109 -3.73 -16.00 4.69
C ASN A 109 -4.75 -15.08 5.38
N GLY A 110 -4.87 -15.17 6.70
CA GLY A 110 -5.79 -14.33 7.48
C GLY A 110 -5.44 -12.84 7.50
N VAL A 111 -4.19 -12.50 7.20
CA VAL A 111 -3.68 -11.12 7.15
C VAL A 111 -3.30 -10.67 5.75
N VAL A 112 -3.62 -11.45 4.73
CA VAL A 112 -3.34 -11.14 3.33
C VAL A 112 -4.51 -10.41 2.70
N THR A 113 -4.22 -9.33 1.99
CA THR A 113 -5.22 -8.59 1.22
C THR A 113 -4.66 -8.14 -0.12
N ASP A 114 -5.57 -7.83 -1.05
CA ASP A 114 -5.21 -7.19 -2.31
C ASP A 114 -5.06 -5.69 -2.12
N TYR A 115 -4.15 -5.10 -2.86
CA TYR A 115 -3.94 -3.65 -2.86
C TYR A 115 -3.82 -3.09 -4.25
N VAL A 116 -4.05 -1.79 -4.38
CA VAL A 116 -3.65 -0.96 -5.51
C VAL A 116 -2.88 0.25 -4.99
N TYR A 117 -1.84 0.62 -5.71
CA TYR A 117 -1.02 1.79 -5.43
C TYR A 117 -0.71 2.50 -6.74
N PHE A 118 -1.16 3.73 -6.88
CA PHE A 118 -1.00 4.48 -8.12
C PHE A 118 -0.95 5.99 -7.86
N ASN A 119 -0.45 6.72 -8.86
CA ASN A 119 -0.47 8.18 -8.83
C ASN A 119 -1.80 8.69 -9.40
N ILE A 120 -2.48 9.57 -8.64
CA ILE A 120 -3.80 10.10 -9.02
C ILE A 120 -3.74 11.00 -10.26
N LEU A 121 -2.59 11.64 -10.54
CA LEU A 121 -2.44 12.58 -11.64
C LEU A 121 -2.41 11.87 -13.00
N ASN A 122 -1.73 10.73 -13.10
CA ASN A 122 -1.62 9.97 -14.34
C ASN A 122 -2.37 8.65 -14.34
N GLY A 123 -2.89 8.23 -13.20
CA GLY A 123 -3.62 6.97 -13.05
C GLY A 123 -2.78 5.70 -13.12
N LYS A 124 -1.45 5.81 -13.22
CA LYS A 124 -0.56 4.66 -13.41
C LYS A 124 0.05 4.21 -12.08
N GLY A 125 0.17 2.90 -11.92
CA GLY A 125 0.76 2.31 -10.72
C GLY A 125 0.81 0.80 -10.79
N GLU A 126 0.52 0.16 -9.69
CA GLU A 126 0.60 -1.30 -9.54
C GLU A 126 -0.51 -1.85 -8.66
N LYS A 127 -0.75 -3.14 -8.79
CA LYS A 127 -1.63 -3.91 -7.91
C LYS A 127 -1.02 -5.26 -7.57
N GLY A 128 -1.36 -5.77 -6.42
CA GLY A 128 -0.84 -7.06 -5.96
C GLY A 128 -1.45 -7.48 -4.63
N LYS A 129 -0.75 -8.36 -3.94
CA LYS A 129 -1.13 -8.87 -2.62
C LYS A 129 -0.07 -8.53 -1.59
N VAL A 130 -0.52 -8.19 -0.40
CA VAL A 130 0.33 -7.89 0.76
C VAL A 130 -0.16 -8.59 2.00
N SER A 131 0.77 -8.89 2.89
CA SER A 131 0.49 -9.22 4.29
C SER A 131 0.51 -7.95 5.11
N ILE A 132 -0.47 -7.78 5.99
CA ILE A 132 -0.57 -6.63 6.89
C ILE A 132 0.14 -6.98 8.20
N ILE A 133 1.06 -6.12 8.62
CA ILE A 133 1.83 -6.27 9.84
C ILE A 133 1.61 -5.03 10.70
N VAL A 134 0.98 -5.18 11.85
CA VAL A 134 0.78 -4.08 12.80
C VAL A 134 1.89 -4.13 13.84
N ASN A 135 2.81 -3.17 13.78
CA ASN A 135 3.92 -3.07 14.72
C ASN A 135 3.50 -2.37 16.01
N SER A 136 2.67 -1.34 15.90
CA SER A 136 2.12 -0.60 17.04
C SER A 136 0.71 -0.09 16.70
N ASP A 137 -0.22 -0.32 17.60
CA ASP A 137 -1.61 0.15 17.49
C ASP A 137 -1.92 1.32 18.43
N GLY A 138 -0.94 1.77 19.19
CA GLY A 138 -1.05 2.94 20.05
C GLY A 138 0.25 3.24 20.76
N SER A 139 0.72 4.47 20.63
CA SER A 139 1.86 5.00 21.37
C SER A 139 1.71 6.51 21.57
N GLY A 140 2.37 7.05 22.57
CA GLY A 140 2.35 8.47 22.90
C GLY A 140 2.24 8.68 24.41
N ASN A 141 2.40 9.93 24.82
CA ASN A 141 2.23 10.32 26.21
C ASN A 141 0.77 10.68 26.51
N ALA A 142 0.42 10.83 27.77
CA ALA A 142 -0.91 11.27 28.17
C ALA A 142 -1.25 12.63 27.53
N GLY A 143 -2.42 12.72 26.87
CA GLY A 143 -2.88 13.92 26.18
C GLY A 143 -2.40 14.08 24.73
N GLU A 144 -1.51 13.21 24.25
CA GLU A 144 -1.08 13.18 22.85
C GLU A 144 -1.97 12.26 22.00
N SER A 145 -1.92 12.46 20.67
CA SER A 145 -2.55 11.53 19.75
C SER A 145 -1.93 10.14 19.86
N SER A 146 -2.76 9.11 19.76
CA SER A 146 -2.27 7.73 19.74
C SER A 146 -1.68 7.40 18.38
N ALA A 147 -0.37 7.21 18.30
CA ALA A 147 0.33 6.91 17.06
C ALA A 147 0.20 5.42 16.70
N LEU A 148 0.19 5.15 15.40
CA LEU A 148 0.20 3.80 14.84
C LEU A 148 1.40 3.60 13.92
N ASP A 149 1.85 2.35 13.83
CA ASP A 149 2.91 1.91 12.92
C ASP A 149 2.50 0.58 12.29
N VAL A 150 2.37 0.58 10.98
CA VAL A 150 1.92 -0.56 10.19
C VAL A 150 2.81 -0.75 8.97
N GLU A 151 3.08 -1.99 8.64
CA GLU A 151 3.77 -2.36 7.41
C GLU A 151 2.89 -3.27 6.55
N PHE A 152 2.95 -3.05 5.24
CA PHE A 152 2.46 -4.00 4.25
C PHE A 152 3.65 -4.57 3.51
N LYS A 153 3.74 -5.89 3.43
CA LYS A 153 4.81 -6.57 2.69
C LYS A 153 4.22 -7.48 1.63
N LYS A 154 4.78 -7.39 0.43
CA LYS A 154 4.38 -8.24 -0.70
C LYS A 154 4.41 -9.73 -0.31
N ILE A 155 3.39 -10.46 -0.72
CA ILE A 155 3.33 -11.91 -0.64
C ILE A 155 3.03 -12.49 -2.02
N GLY A 156 3.70 -13.61 -2.36
CA GLY A 156 3.51 -14.28 -3.65
C GLY A 156 4.19 -13.57 -4.81
N ALA A 157 3.51 -13.50 -5.95
CA ALA A 157 4.03 -12.93 -7.18
C ALA A 157 4.34 -11.44 -7.05
N ASN A 158 5.21 -10.93 -7.93
CA ASN A 158 5.46 -9.50 -8.03
C ASN A 158 4.16 -8.76 -8.41
N PRO A 159 3.99 -7.52 -7.94
CA PRO A 159 2.88 -6.68 -8.37
C PRO A 159 2.85 -6.54 -9.89
N VAL A 160 1.66 -6.43 -10.45
CA VAL A 160 1.45 -6.19 -11.88
C VAL A 160 1.13 -4.73 -12.13
N GLU A 161 1.44 -4.24 -13.31
CA GLU A 161 1.07 -2.88 -13.70
C GLU A 161 -0.45 -2.68 -13.60
N TYR A 162 -0.83 -1.51 -13.13
CA TYR A 162 -2.21 -1.10 -13.00
C TYR A 162 -2.40 0.30 -13.58
N THR A 163 -3.44 0.50 -14.34
CA THR A 163 -3.90 1.82 -14.76
C THR A 163 -5.33 1.99 -14.28
N TYR A 164 -5.57 3.08 -13.55
CA TYR A 164 -6.92 3.38 -13.08
C TYR A 164 -7.86 3.54 -14.27
N ALA A 165 -8.95 2.79 -14.23
CA ALA A 165 -10.10 2.96 -15.12
C ALA A 165 -11.32 3.17 -14.24
N ALA A 166 -12.07 4.24 -14.49
CA ALA A 166 -13.35 4.42 -13.83
C ALA A 166 -14.21 3.19 -14.11
N ASP A 167 -14.76 2.59 -13.05
CA ASP A 167 -15.73 1.50 -13.22
C ASP A 167 -16.89 2.05 -14.08
N THR A 168 -16.93 1.66 -15.33
CA THR A 168 -18.10 1.94 -16.16
C THR A 168 -19.26 1.12 -15.58
N PRO A 169 -20.41 1.72 -15.34
CA PRO A 169 -21.56 1.04 -14.73
C PRO A 169 -22.06 -0.15 -15.57
#